data_fd48453c1e13fa9861083aff1bf7671c
#
_entry.id   fd48453c1e13fa9861083aff1bf7671c
#
_cell.length_a   1.000
_cell.length_b   1.000
_cell.length_c   1.000
_cell.angle_alpha   90.00
_cell.angle_beta   90.00
_cell.angle_gamma   90.00
#
_symmetry.space_group_name_H-M   'P 1'
#
loop_
_entity.id
_entity.type
_entity.pdbx_description
1 polymer ?
#
loop_
_entity_poly.entity_id
_entity_poly.type
_entity_poly.pdbx_seq_one_letter_code
_entity_poly.pdbx_strand_id
1 'polypeptide(L)'
;FSSYCLEWLHTKKCTVKESTYIKYSTAVNKHIIPKLGVCRPLGFTTELMDDFIKELQFEDELAPKTVHDILVVLHGILKFASSKFAGSFPAVEINYPKIGKKEMRVLSREEQARLVAYLHEDLDSCRFGILLALCTGIRIGELCALQWESVSTNDKAIRIAKTLQRLHDTSVSQGARTRIVIGPPKSDTSVRTIPMTEYATGLCRRMKPQSSAAYVLTGTEA
;
A
#
# COMPACT_ATOMS: atom_id res chain seq x y z
N PHE A 1 25.10 -14.65 1.21
CA PHE A 1 24.34 -13.43 1.53
C PHE A 1 22.91 -13.73 1.97
N SER A 2 22.32 -14.84 1.51
CA SER A 2 20.95 -15.27 1.89
C SER A 2 20.69 -15.25 3.41
N SER A 3 21.66 -15.69 4.23
CA SER A 3 21.50 -15.69 5.69
C SER A 3 21.31 -14.29 6.27
N TYR A 4 22.05 -13.29 5.76
CA TYR A 4 21.87 -11.90 6.14
C TYR A 4 20.52 -11.34 5.73
N CYS A 5 20.04 -11.71 4.53
CA CYS A 5 18.71 -11.32 4.04
C CYS A 5 17.59 -11.83 4.97
N LEU A 6 17.64 -13.11 5.34
CA LEU A 6 16.64 -13.74 6.21
C LEU A 6 16.71 -13.21 7.65
N GLU A 7 17.92 -13.00 8.19
CA GLU A 7 18.10 -12.41 9.50
C GLU A 7 17.58 -10.96 9.54
N TRP A 8 17.88 -10.17 8.51
CA TRP A 8 17.34 -8.82 8.38
C TRP A 8 15.82 -8.81 8.32
N LEU A 9 15.20 -9.69 7.52
CA LEU A 9 13.75 -9.85 7.47
C LEU A 9 13.18 -10.19 8.84
N HIS A 10 13.84 -11.09 9.58
CA HIS A 10 13.42 -11.45 10.93
C HIS A 10 13.38 -10.24 11.85
N THR A 11 14.42 -9.37 11.82
CA THR A 11 14.43 -8.13 12.62
C THR A 11 13.32 -7.18 12.23
N LYS A 12 12.92 -7.14 10.93
CA LYS A 12 11.86 -6.26 10.43
C LYS A 12 10.46 -6.73 10.82
N LYS A 13 10.25 -8.03 11.03
CA LYS A 13 8.93 -8.61 11.35
C LYS A 13 8.25 -7.93 12.55
N CYS A 14 9.03 -7.57 13.57
CA CYS A 14 8.51 -6.93 14.79
C CYS A 14 8.58 -5.40 14.77
N THR A 15 9.26 -4.79 13.78
CA THR A 15 9.55 -3.34 13.81
C THR A 15 8.76 -2.55 12.75
N VAL A 16 8.16 -3.21 11.77
CA VAL A 16 7.40 -2.55 10.71
C VAL A 16 5.97 -3.10 10.63
N LYS A 17 5.07 -2.32 10.03
CA LYS A 17 3.70 -2.78 9.75
C LYS A 17 3.72 -3.99 8.82
N GLU A 18 2.77 -4.89 9.00
CA GLU A 18 2.64 -6.12 8.22
C GLU A 18 2.67 -5.88 6.70
N SER A 19 1.97 -4.86 6.20
CA SER A 19 1.98 -4.50 4.78
C SER A 19 3.38 -4.12 4.26
N THR A 20 4.21 -3.51 5.11
CA THR A 20 5.61 -3.19 4.79
C THR A 20 6.48 -4.44 4.83
N TYR A 21 6.27 -5.30 5.84
CA TYR A 21 6.98 -6.57 5.94
C TYR A 21 6.74 -7.46 4.72
N ILE A 22 5.50 -7.58 4.25
CA ILE A 22 5.16 -8.35 3.04
C ILE A 22 5.89 -7.81 1.81
N LYS A 23 5.96 -6.48 1.65
CA LYS A 23 6.73 -5.85 0.55
C LYS A 23 8.21 -6.20 0.64
N TYR A 24 8.80 -6.11 1.83
CA TYR A 24 10.20 -6.48 2.06
C TYR A 24 10.44 -7.96 1.78
N SER A 25 9.58 -8.83 2.28
CA SER A 25 9.63 -10.27 2.03
C SER A 25 9.55 -10.60 0.53
N THR A 26 8.67 -9.91 -0.19
CA THR A 26 8.55 -10.08 -1.65
C THR A 26 9.83 -9.64 -2.36
N ALA A 27 10.37 -8.46 -2.05
CA ALA A 27 11.62 -7.97 -2.64
C ALA A 27 12.79 -8.94 -2.38
N VAL A 28 12.90 -9.43 -1.14
CA VAL A 28 13.97 -10.33 -0.73
C VAL A 28 13.83 -11.70 -1.41
N ASN A 29 12.68 -12.35 -1.29
CA ASN A 29 12.52 -13.74 -1.73
C ASN A 29 12.36 -13.87 -3.25
N LYS A 30 11.76 -12.86 -3.92
CA LYS A 30 11.50 -12.93 -5.35
C LYS A 30 12.66 -12.36 -6.20
N HIS A 31 13.39 -11.37 -5.68
CA HIS A 31 14.38 -10.66 -6.49
C HIS A 31 15.80 -10.72 -5.93
N ILE A 32 15.99 -10.51 -4.60
CA ILE A 32 17.33 -10.37 -4.04
C ILE A 32 18.00 -11.74 -3.82
N ILE A 33 17.34 -12.65 -3.09
CA ILE A 33 17.93 -13.98 -2.79
C ILE A 33 18.21 -14.80 -4.06
N PRO A 34 17.33 -14.90 -5.07
CA PRO A 34 17.61 -15.69 -6.25
C PRO A 34 18.84 -15.25 -7.01
N LYS A 35 19.14 -13.95 -7.04
CA LYS A 35 20.22 -13.36 -7.83
C LYS A 35 21.50 -13.12 -7.02
N LEU A 36 21.37 -12.64 -5.79
CA LEU A 36 22.50 -12.23 -4.94
C LEU A 36 22.75 -13.15 -3.74
N GLY A 37 21.84 -14.08 -3.46
CA GLY A 37 21.87 -14.90 -2.24
C GLY A 37 23.10 -15.76 -2.07
N VAL A 38 23.72 -16.23 -3.16
CA VAL A 38 24.95 -17.05 -3.18
C VAL A 38 26.23 -16.23 -3.04
N CYS A 39 26.15 -14.90 -3.22
CA CYS A 39 27.32 -14.02 -3.15
C CYS A 39 27.93 -14.04 -1.74
N ARG A 40 29.26 -14.08 -1.68
CA ARG A 40 30.01 -13.88 -0.43
C ARG A 40 30.07 -12.40 -0.08
N PRO A 41 30.15 -12.02 1.23
CA PRO A 41 30.20 -10.62 1.63
C PRO A 41 31.26 -9.77 0.92
N LEU A 42 32.46 -10.33 0.73
CA LEU A 42 33.55 -9.65 0.03
C LEU A 42 33.41 -9.61 -1.51
N GLY A 43 32.43 -10.31 -2.07
CA GLY A 43 32.15 -10.33 -3.52
C GLY A 43 31.20 -9.24 -4.00
N PHE A 44 30.72 -8.37 -3.10
CA PHE A 44 29.88 -7.25 -3.50
C PHE A 44 30.74 -6.13 -4.08
N THR A 45 30.49 -5.81 -5.35
CA THR A 45 31.15 -4.71 -6.08
C THR A 45 30.09 -3.80 -6.72
N THR A 46 30.49 -2.62 -7.15
CA THR A 46 29.61 -1.70 -7.86
C THR A 46 29.14 -2.31 -9.20
N GLU A 47 30.01 -3.03 -9.90
CA GLU A 47 29.69 -3.73 -11.15
C GLU A 47 28.59 -4.79 -10.93
N LEU A 48 28.69 -5.57 -9.84
CA LEU A 48 27.66 -6.56 -9.49
C LEU A 48 26.31 -5.87 -9.24
N MET A 49 26.31 -4.68 -8.63
CA MET A 49 25.07 -3.91 -8.43
C MET A 49 24.49 -3.38 -9.73
N ASP A 50 25.35 -2.87 -10.61
CA ASP A 50 24.91 -2.38 -11.92
C ASP A 50 24.33 -3.51 -12.78
N ASP A 51 24.92 -4.70 -12.75
CA ASP A 51 24.41 -5.87 -13.45
C ASP A 51 23.09 -6.36 -12.86
N PHE A 52 22.95 -6.39 -11.52
CA PHE A 52 21.70 -6.68 -10.86
C PHE A 52 20.59 -5.68 -11.24
N ILE A 53 20.91 -4.39 -11.34
CA ILE A 53 19.96 -3.35 -11.74
C ILE A 53 19.52 -3.55 -13.21
N LYS A 54 20.46 -3.84 -14.12
CA LYS A 54 20.17 -4.15 -15.54
C LYS A 54 19.25 -5.36 -15.67
N GLU A 55 19.52 -6.41 -14.91
CA GLU A 55 18.73 -7.63 -14.91
C GLU A 55 17.28 -7.35 -14.47
N LEU A 56 17.08 -6.58 -13.37
CA LEU A 56 15.75 -6.18 -12.91
C LEU A 56 15.00 -5.31 -13.94
N GLN A 57 15.72 -4.46 -14.69
CA GLN A 57 15.09 -3.56 -15.65
C GLN A 57 14.78 -4.22 -16.99
N PHE A 58 15.70 -5.04 -17.50
CA PHE A 58 15.65 -5.54 -18.87
C PHE A 58 15.21 -7.01 -18.97
N GLU A 59 15.57 -7.86 -18.00
CA GLU A 59 15.15 -9.25 -18.01
C GLU A 59 13.84 -9.46 -17.25
N ASP A 60 13.70 -8.83 -16.06
CA ASP A 60 12.47 -8.89 -15.27
C ASP A 60 11.44 -7.82 -15.71
N GLU A 61 11.78 -6.92 -16.63
CA GLU A 61 10.94 -5.84 -17.18
C GLU A 61 10.27 -4.97 -16.09
N LEU A 62 10.95 -4.75 -14.97
CA LEU A 62 10.38 -4.01 -13.85
C LEU A 62 10.41 -2.50 -14.07
N ALA A 63 9.31 -1.84 -13.71
CA ALA A 63 9.24 -0.38 -13.75
C ALA A 63 10.33 0.26 -12.86
N PRO A 64 10.94 1.41 -13.26
CA PRO A 64 12.01 2.07 -12.51
C PRO A 64 11.68 2.31 -11.03
N LYS A 65 10.42 2.60 -10.69
CA LYS A 65 9.97 2.76 -9.31
C LYS A 65 10.05 1.44 -8.52
N THR A 66 9.71 0.31 -9.13
CA THR A 66 9.79 -1.01 -8.50
C THR A 66 11.24 -1.39 -8.25
N VAL A 67 12.11 -1.18 -9.24
CA VAL A 67 13.56 -1.39 -9.09
C VAL A 67 14.12 -0.55 -7.95
N HIS A 68 13.80 0.74 -7.93
CA HIS A 68 14.20 1.64 -6.84
C HIS A 68 13.79 1.10 -5.46
N ASP A 69 12.54 0.62 -5.31
CA ASP A 69 12.04 0.12 -4.03
C ASP A 69 12.77 -1.19 -3.61
N ILE A 70 13.11 -2.07 -4.56
CA ILE A 70 13.94 -3.26 -4.31
C ILE A 70 15.35 -2.84 -3.85
N LEU A 71 15.96 -1.85 -4.50
CA LEU A 71 17.30 -1.36 -4.15
C LEU A 71 17.33 -0.71 -2.76
N VAL A 72 16.27 -0.02 -2.34
CA VAL A 72 16.14 0.51 -0.97
C VAL A 72 16.15 -0.63 0.06
N VAL A 73 15.48 -1.74 -0.22
CA VAL A 73 15.53 -2.94 0.63
C VAL A 73 16.93 -3.55 0.65
N LEU A 74 17.55 -3.72 -0.53
CA LEU A 74 18.92 -4.24 -0.66
C LEU A 74 19.92 -3.38 0.11
N HIS A 75 19.85 -2.06 -0.02
CA HIS A 75 20.70 -1.13 0.74
C HIS A 75 20.56 -1.33 2.25
N GLY A 76 19.33 -1.50 2.74
CA GLY A 76 19.07 -1.81 4.15
C GLY A 76 19.69 -3.13 4.60
N ILE A 77 19.68 -4.15 3.76
CA ILE A 77 20.31 -5.46 4.03
C ILE A 77 21.84 -5.35 4.00
N LEU A 78 22.42 -4.65 3.02
CA LEU A 78 23.87 -4.43 2.95
C LEU A 78 24.39 -3.68 4.18
N LYS A 79 23.68 -2.64 4.61
CA LYS A 79 24.00 -1.92 5.86
C LYS A 79 23.95 -2.83 7.08
N PHE A 80 22.92 -3.70 7.17
CA PHE A 80 22.80 -4.68 8.25
C PHE A 80 23.94 -5.70 8.20
N ALA A 81 24.24 -6.25 7.02
CA ALA A 81 25.32 -7.20 6.82
C ALA A 81 26.69 -6.58 7.20
N SER A 82 26.95 -5.35 6.79
CA SER A 82 28.15 -4.60 7.15
C SER A 82 28.32 -4.44 8.67
N SER A 83 27.23 -4.23 9.40
CA SER A 83 27.29 -4.12 10.87
C SER A 83 27.53 -5.45 11.59
N LYS A 84 27.26 -6.58 10.94
CA LYS A 84 27.39 -7.93 11.48
C LYS A 84 28.67 -8.65 11.05
N PHE A 85 29.25 -8.24 9.93
CA PHE A 85 30.43 -8.89 9.35
C PHE A 85 31.69 -8.50 10.14
N ALA A 86 32.44 -9.50 10.61
CA ALA A 86 33.62 -9.31 11.44
C ALA A 86 34.84 -8.73 10.70
N GLY A 87 34.75 -8.50 9.39
CA GLY A 87 35.78 -7.89 8.54
C GLY A 87 35.31 -6.57 7.93
N SER A 88 36.14 -5.98 7.07
CA SER A 88 35.73 -4.81 6.28
C SER A 88 34.76 -5.23 5.18
N PHE A 89 33.48 -4.89 5.33
CA PHE A 89 32.49 -5.08 4.26
C PHE A 89 32.75 -4.05 3.15
N PRO A 90 32.77 -4.45 1.86
CA PRO A 90 33.03 -3.52 0.78
C PRO A 90 32.07 -2.34 0.77
N ALA A 91 32.58 -1.14 0.55
CA ALA A 91 31.76 0.01 0.22
C ALA A 91 31.23 -0.16 -1.20
N VAL A 92 29.93 -0.36 -1.33
CA VAL A 92 29.27 -0.60 -2.61
C VAL A 92 28.37 0.59 -2.93
N GLU A 93 28.58 1.19 -4.08
CA GLU A 93 27.70 2.24 -4.61
C GLU A 93 26.53 1.61 -5.34
N ILE A 94 25.33 2.15 -5.10
CA ILE A 94 24.08 1.72 -5.74
C ILE A 94 23.57 2.86 -6.61
N ASN A 95 23.58 2.65 -7.93
CA ASN A 95 23.08 3.60 -8.92
C ASN A 95 21.57 3.47 -9.06
N TYR A 96 20.82 4.30 -8.33
CA TYR A 96 19.36 4.25 -8.39
C TYR A 96 18.81 4.73 -9.75
N PRO A 97 17.85 3.99 -10.35
CA PRO A 97 17.24 4.42 -11.61
C PRO A 97 16.48 5.73 -11.44
N LYS A 98 16.56 6.59 -12.47
CA LYS A 98 15.79 7.83 -12.50
C LYS A 98 14.30 7.52 -12.63
N ILE A 99 13.51 8.05 -11.71
CA ILE A 99 12.05 7.94 -11.73
C ILE A 99 11.50 9.21 -12.36
N GLY A 100 10.94 9.09 -13.56
CA GLY A 100 10.26 10.19 -14.22
C GLY A 100 9.03 10.64 -13.42
N LYS A 101 8.84 11.94 -13.26
CA LYS A 101 7.60 12.49 -12.73
C LYS A 101 6.49 12.25 -13.74
N LYS A 102 5.51 11.41 -13.39
CA LYS A 102 4.29 11.24 -14.19
C LYS A 102 3.23 12.18 -13.65
N GLU A 103 2.83 13.14 -14.46
CA GLU A 103 1.67 13.97 -14.11
C GLU A 103 0.41 13.08 -14.10
N MET A 104 -0.31 13.14 -12.99
CA MET A 104 -1.57 12.43 -12.88
C MET A 104 -2.66 13.23 -13.56
N ARG A 105 -3.38 12.59 -14.49
CA ARG A 105 -4.54 13.21 -15.13
C ARG A 105 -5.62 13.52 -14.09
N VAL A 106 -6.12 14.73 -14.11
CA VAL A 106 -7.28 15.17 -13.31
C VAL A 106 -8.49 15.27 -14.24
N LEU A 107 -9.65 14.88 -13.76
CA LEU A 107 -10.90 15.04 -14.52
C LEU A 107 -11.21 16.52 -14.75
N SER A 108 -11.64 16.86 -15.97
CA SER A 108 -12.19 18.19 -16.25
C SER A 108 -13.52 18.37 -15.51
N ARG A 109 -13.99 19.62 -15.42
CA ARG A 109 -15.31 19.91 -14.81
C ARG A 109 -16.46 19.21 -15.55
N GLU A 110 -16.39 19.16 -16.88
CA GLU A 110 -17.36 18.48 -17.72
C GLU A 110 -17.34 16.96 -17.55
N GLU A 111 -16.14 16.38 -17.44
CA GLU A 111 -15.97 14.95 -17.16
C GLU A 111 -16.49 14.59 -15.78
N GLN A 112 -16.21 15.43 -14.78
CA GLN A 112 -16.72 15.26 -13.42
C GLN A 112 -18.25 15.35 -13.39
N ALA A 113 -18.84 16.32 -14.07
CA ALA A 113 -20.32 16.47 -14.15
C ALA A 113 -20.96 15.25 -14.80
N ARG A 114 -20.41 14.74 -15.92
CA ARG A 114 -20.89 13.52 -16.58
C ARG A 114 -20.80 12.29 -15.68
N LEU A 115 -19.67 12.15 -14.97
CA LEU A 115 -19.48 11.04 -14.02
C LEU A 115 -20.51 11.11 -12.89
N VAL A 116 -20.73 12.28 -12.30
CA VAL A 116 -21.72 12.47 -11.23
C VAL A 116 -23.13 12.16 -11.72
N ALA A 117 -23.50 12.64 -12.92
CA ALA A 117 -24.81 12.33 -13.53
C ALA A 117 -25.01 10.81 -13.70
N TYR A 118 -24.04 10.12 -14.29
CA TYR A 118 -24.05 8.67 -14.45
C TYR A 118 -24.18 7.91 -13.12
N LEU A 119 -23.49 8.36 -12.07
CA LEU A 119 -23.53 7.71 -10.75
C LEU A 119 -24.90 7.88 -10.07
N HIS A 120 -25.68 8.88 -10.47
CA HIS A 120 -27.04 9.11 -9.95
C HIS A 120 -28.15 8.32 -10.66
N GLU A 121 -27.93 7.82 -11.86
CA GLU A 121 -28.95 7.09 -12.64
C GLU A 121 -29.46 5.85 -11.89
N ASP A 122 -28.56 5.12 -11.21
CA ASP A 122 -28.88 3.94 -10.42
C ASP A 122 -27.94 3.86 -9.20
N LEU A 123 -28.36 4.48 -8.11
CA LEU A 123 -27.52 4.68 -6.92
C LEU A 123 -27.47 3.42 -6.05
N ASP A 124 -26.52 2.54 -6.36
CA ASP A 124 -26.13 1.42 -5.52
C ASP A 124 -25.03 1.80 -4.50
N SER A 125 -24.62 0.86 -3.65
CA SER A 125 -23.58 1.07 -2.63
C SER A 125 -22.22 1.43 -3.24
N CYS A 126 -21.87 0.90 -4.40
CA CYS A 126 -20.60 1.18 -5.08
C CYS A 126 -20.59 2.62 -5.63
N ARG A 127 -21.65 3.00 -6.39
CA ARG A 127 -21.82 4.35 -6.93
C ARG A 127 -21.90 5.39 -5.81
N PHE A 128 -22.62 5.09 -4.74
CA PHE A 128 -22.65 5.92 -3.53
C PHE A 128 -21.24 6.11 -2.95
N GLY A 129 -20.45 5.04 -2.81
CA GLY A 129 -19.08 5.12 -2.31
C GLY A 129 -18.20 6.03 -3.16
N ILE A 130 -18.32 5.98 -4.50
CA ILE A 130 -17.59 6.86 -5.41
C ILE A 130 -18.01 8.32 -5.21
N LEU A 131 -19.32 8.61 -5.14
CA LEU A 131 -19.82 9.97 -4.87
C LEU A 131 -19.33 10.49 -3.51
N LEU A 132 -19.38 9.65 -2.48
CA LEU A 132 -18.87 10.01 -1.16
C LEU A 132 -17.37 10.33 -1.19
N ALA A 133 -16.58 9.53 -1.91
CA ALA A 133 -15.15 9.78 -2.09
C ALA A 133 -14.88 11.09 -2.84
N LEU A 134 -15.64 11.40 -3.89
CA LEU A 134 -15.54 12.66 -4.64
C LEU A 134 -15.83 13.89 -3.75
N CYS A 135 -16.82 13.77 -2.84
CA CYS A 135 -17.22 14.88 -1.97
C CYS A 135 -16.32 15.09 -0.77
N THR A 136 -15.66 14.04 -0.28
CA THR A 136 -14.97 14.03 1.02
C THR A 136 -13.46 13.88 0.91
N GLY A 137 -12.95 13.42 -0.22
CA GLY A 137 -11.54 13.07 -0.38
C GLY A 137 -11.09 11.89 0.49
N ILE A 138 -12.01 11.04 0.95
CA ILE A 138 -11.70 9.84 1.72
C ILE A 138 -10.87 8.86 0.87
N ARG A 139 -9.85 8.24 1.47
CA ARG A 139 -9.04 7.24 0.76
C ARG A 139 -9.83 5.94 0.58
N ILE A 140 -9.56 5.22 -0.52
CA ILE A 140 -10.29 3.96 -0.81
C ILE A 140 -10.24 2.95 0.34
N GLY A 141 -9.10 2.77 0.99
CA GLY A 141 -8.97 1.85 2.13
C GLY A 141 -9.74 2.31 3.37
N GLU A 142 -9.86 3.62 3.58
CA GLU A 142 -10.66 4.22 4.65
C GLU A 142 -12.17 4.04 4.36
N LEU A 143 -12.57 4.27 3.10
CA LEU A 143 -13.94 4.07 2.65
C LEU A 143 -14.39 2.60 2.75
N CYS A 144 -13.52 1.66 2.36
CA CYS A 144 -13.81 0.23 2.49
C CYS A 144 -13.93 -0.25 3.95
N ALA A 145 -13.28 0.46 4.89
CA ALA A 145 -13.36 0.16 6.32
C ALA A 145 -14.43 1.00 7.06
N LEU A 146 -15.12 1.89 6.36
CA LEU A 146 -16.08 2.80 6.96
C LEU A 146 -17.37 2.08 7.33
N GLN A 147 -17.76 2.17 8.59
CA GLN A 147 -19.02 1.68 9.12
C GLN A 147 -19.97 2.85 9.36
N TRP A 148 -21.27 2.59 9.27
CA TRP A 148 -22.31 3.61 9.45
C TRP A 148 -22.33 4.24 10.84
N GLU A 149 -21.82 3.55 11.88
CA GLU A 149 -21.63 4.13 13.23
C GLU A 149 -20.68 5.33 13.25
N SER A 150 -19.77 5.40 12.27
CA SER A 150 -18.80 6.50 12.11
C SER A 150 -19.33 7.64 11.24
N VAL A 151 -20.57 7.55 10.75
CA VAL A 151 -21.24 8.56 9.91
C VAL A 151 -22.36 9.24 10.68
N SER A 152 -22.12 10.46 11.15
CA SER A 152 -23.14 11.28 11.79
C SER A 152 -23.79 12.22 10.78
N THR A 153 -25.04 11.94 10.41
CA THR A 153 -25.82 12.85 9.54
C THR A 153 -26.38 14.06 10.30
N ASN A 154 -26.44 14.02 11.62
CA ASN A 154 -26.86 15.13 12.45
C ASN A 154 -25.73 16.15 12.60
N ASP A 155 -24.52 15.67 12.93
CA ASP A 155 -23.34 16.54 13.06
C ASP A 155 -22.69 16.82 11.69
N LYS A 156 -23.22 16.23 10.61
CA LYS A 156 -22.69 16.33 9.23
C LYS A 156 -21.19 15.99 9.20
N ALA A 157 -20.81 14.86 9.78
CA ALA A 157 -19.42 14.48 9.95
C ALA A 157 -19.18 12.98 9.77
N ILE A 158 -18.00 12.64 9.23
CA ILE A 158 -17.52 11.26 9.11
C ILE A 158 -16.24 11.14 9.92
N ARG A 159 -16.19 10.19 10.85
CA ARG A 159 -14.99 9.86 11.61
C ARG A 159 -14.17 8.77 10.90
N ILE A 160 -12.96 9.08 10.53
CA ILE A 160 -12.01 8.14 9.93
C ILE A 160 -11.08 7.63 11.02
N ALA A 161 -11.20 6.34 11.36
CA ALA A 161 -10.38 5.69 12.39
C ALA A 161 -9.81 4.33 11.96
N LYS A 162 -10.27 3.79 10.84
CA LYS A 162 -9.87 2.46 10.34
C LYS A 162 -9.52 2.53 8.85
N THR A 163 -8.69 1.60 8.40
CA THR A 163 -8.42 1.37 6.97
C THR A 163 -8.41 -0.12 6.68
N LEU A 164 -8.94 -0.50 5.53
CA LEU A 164 -8.94 -1.86 5.03
C LEU A 164 -7.85 -2.01 3.98
N GLN A 165 -7.09 -3.08 4.06
CA GLN A 165 -6.08 -3.46 3.06
C GLN A 165 -6.25 -4.93 2.69
N ARG A 166 -6.05 -5.26 1.42
CA ARG A 166 -5.91 -6.63 0.96
C ARG A 166 -4.42 -6.95 0.91
N LEU A 167 -3.97 -7.84 1.78
CA LEU A 167 -2.59 -8.24 1.89
C LEU A 167 -2.38 -9.65 1.33
N HIS A 168 -1.18 -9.90 0.79
CA HIS A 168 -0.79 -11.25 0.38
C HIS A 168 -0.65 -12.14 1.63
N ASP A 169 -1.29 -13.30 1.60
CA ASP A 169 -1.18 -14.28 2.69
C ASP A 169 0.01 -15.20 2.42
N THR A 170 1.04 -15.05 3.23
CA THR A 170 2.27 -15.86 3.14
C THR A 170 2.17 -17.19 3.88
N SER A 171 1.07 -17.43 4.61
CA SER A 171 0.87 -18.64 5.42
C SER A 171 0.19 -19.77 4.63
N VAL A 172 -0.43 -19.44 3.49
CA VAL A 172 -1.23 -20.40 2.70
C VAL A 172 -0.46 -20.83 1.46
N SER A 173 -0.10 -22.09 1.37
CA SER A 173 0.55 -22.69 0.20
C SER A 173 -0.42 -23.00 -0.95
N GLN A 174 -1.70 -23.23 -0.65
CA GLN A 174 -2.77 -23.47 -1.62
C GLN A 174 -4.05 -22.73 -1.19
N GLY A 175 -4.71 -22.04 -2.13
CA GLY A 175 -5.97 -21.36 -1.88
C GLY A 175 -5.91 -19.83 -2.08
N ALA A 176 -6.70 -19.09 -1.34
CA ALA A 176 -6.77 -17.62 -1.45
C ALA A 176 -5.44 -16.97 -1.05
N ARG A 177 -4.72 -16.44 -2.05
CA ARG A 177 -3.39 -15.82 -1.87
C ARG A 177 -3.44 -14.47 -1.17
N THR A 178 -4.61 -13.99 -0.77
CA THR A 178 -4.78 -12.68 -0.14
C THR A 178 -5.80 -12.74 0.97
N ARG A 179 -5.59 -11.95 2.02
CA ARG A 179 -6.53 -11.75 3.11
C ARG A 179 -6.83 -10.28 3.33
N ILE A 180 -8.00 -10.00 3.87
CA ILE A 180 -8.40 -8.65 4.25
C ILE A 180 -7.89 -8.38 5.67
N VAL A 181 -7.27 -7.22 5.86
CA VAL A 181 -6.80 -6.73 7.16
C VAL A 181 -7.39 -5.34 7.39
N ILE A 182 -8.13 -5.21 8.48
CA ILE A 182 -8.65 -3.92 8.95
C ILE A 182 -7.83 -3.51 10.16
N GLY A 183 -7.36 -2.27 10.16
CA GLY A 183 -6.53 -1.76 11.23
C GLY A 183 -6.53 -0.23 11.29
N PRO A 184 -5.78 0.35 12.23
CA PRO A 184 -5.63 1.79 12.30
C PRO A 184 -4.97 2.35 11.03
N PRO A 185 -5.20 3.62 10.69
CA PRO A 185 -4.54 4.29 9.58
C PRO A 185 -3.02 4.29 9.72
N LYS A 186 -2.32 4.70 8.64
CA LYS A 186 -0.83 4.64 8.58
C LYS A 186 -0.15 5.52 9.65
N SER A 187 -0.77 6.63 10.03
CA SER A 187 -0.27 7.56 11.06
C SER A 187 -1.42 8.06 11.92
N ASP A 188 -1.11 8.50 13.14
CA ASP A 188 -2.11 9.05 14.07
C ASP A 188 -2.81 10.30 13.49
N THR A 189 -2.10 11.10 12.70
CA THR A 189 -2.65 12.24 11.97
C THR A 189 -3.69 11.86 10.90
N SER A 190 -3.76 10.58 10.53
CA SER A 190 -4.78 10.07 9.59
C SER A 190 -6.13 9.77 10.28
N VAL A 191 -6.15 9.66 11.61
CA VAL A 191 -7.40 9.67 12.38
C VAL A 191 -7.92 11.09 12.37
N ARG A 192 -9.08 11.28 11.73
CA ARG A 192 -9.65 12.62 11.52
C ARG A 192 -11.16 12.57 11.39
N THR A 193 -11.80 13.70 11.59
CA THR A 193 -13.20 13.93 11.26
C THR A 193 -13.29 14.77 9.98
N ILE A 194 -14.08 14.33 9.03
CA ILE A 194 -14.33 15.02 7.76
C ILE A 194 -15.72 15.64 7.84
N PRO A 195 -15.85 16.97 7.72
CA PRO A 195 -17.16 17.61 7.61
C PRO A 195 -17.84 17.25 6.29
N MET A 196 -19.12 16.99 6.31
CA MET A 196 -19.93 16.71 5.12
C MET A 196 -20.68 17.94 4.65
N THR A 197 -20.75 18.13 3.33
CA THR A 197 -21.65 19.08 2.70
C THR A 197 -23.12 18.61 2.86
N GLU A 198 -24.08 19.50 2.63
CA GLU A 198 -25.52 19.13 2.61
C GLU A 198 -25.78 18.02 1.58
N TYR A 199 -25.15 18.09 0.44
CA TYR A 199 -25.25 17.06 -0.60
C TYR A 199 -24.76 15.69 -0.10
N ALA A 200 -23.56 15.61 0.47
CA ALA A 200 -23.03 14.36 1.03
C ALA A 200 -23.88 13.82 2.18
N THR A 201 -24.39 14.72 3.02
CA THR A 201 -25.31 14.37 4.12
C THR A 201 -26.63 13.79 3.59
N GLY A 202 -27.19 14.40 2.54
CA GLY A 202 -28.40 13.90 1.87
C GLY A 202 -28.19 12.51 1.25
N LEU A 203 -27.04 12.28 0.60
CA LEU A 203 -26.69 10.95 0.09
C LEU A 203 -26.60 9.92 1.24
N CYS A 204 -25.94 10.26 2.33
CA CYS A 204 -25.81 9.37 3.48
C CYS A 204 -27.18 9.03 4.09
N ARG A 205 -28.09 10.01 4.26
CA ARG A 205 -29.45 9.76 4.77
C ARG A 205 -30.22 8.80 3.87
N ARG A 206 -30.09 8.94 2.54
CA ARG A 206 -30.77 8.10 1.57
C ARG A 206 -30.27 6.65 1.60
N MET A 207 -28.98 6.44 1.85
CA MET A 207 -28.32 5.13 1.76
C MET A 207 -28.17 4.41 3.12
N LYS A 208 -28.46 5.10 4.23
CA LYS A 208 -28.28 4.56 5.58
C LYS A 208 -29.17 3.33 5.83
N PRO A 209 -28.60 2.16 6.14
CA PRO A 209 -29.37 0.96 6.50
C PRO A 209 -29.91 1.06 7.94
N GLN A 210 -30.67 0.06 8.37
CA GLN A 210 -31.13 -0.05 9.75
C GLN A 210 -29.99 -0.33 10.75
N SER A 211 -28.99 -1.14 10.36
CA SER A 211 -27.84 -1.44 11.20
C SER A 211 -26.74 -0.39 11.06
N SER A 212 -26.34 0.20 12.19
CA SER A 212 -25.22 1.14 12.25
C SER A 212 -23.85 0.45 12.22
N ALA A 213 -23.78 -0.86 12.52
CA ALA A 213 -22.54 -1.65 12.45
C ALA A 213 -22.18 -2.07 11.02
N ALA A 214 -23.11 -1.96 10.07
CA ALA A 214 -22.89 -2.32 8.69
C ALA A 214 -21.82 -1.42 8.01
N TYR A 215 -21.02 -2.02 7.14
CA TYR A 215 -20.09 -1.28 6.30
C TYR A 215 -20.83 -0.46 5.24
N VAL A 216 -20.34 0.74 5.00
CA VAL A 216 -20.96 1.71 4.07
C VAL A 216 -21.07 1.18 2.65
N LEU A 217 -20.06 0.43 2.17
CA LEU A 217 -20.01 -0.09 0.80
C LEU A 217 -20.73 -1.43 0.60
N THR A 218 -20.83 -2.27 1.63
CA THR A 218 -21.44 -3.60 1.47
C THR A 218 -22.83 -3.69 2.07
N GLY A 219 -23.17 -2.80 2.99
CA GLY A 219 -24.42 -2.88 3.75
C GLY A 219 -24.49 -4.06 4.72
N THR A 220 -23.37 -4.81 4.89
CA THR A 220 -23.27 -5.98 5.78
C THR A 220 -22.37 -5.69 6.97
N GLU A 221 -22.51 -6.46 8.06
CA GLU A 221 -21.71 -6.28 9.27
C GLU A 221 -20.36 -6.99 9.22
N ALA A 222 -20.16 -7.94 8.34
CA ALA A 222 -18.88 -8.62 8.03
C ALA A 222 -19.06 -9.63 6.89
#